data_18edd73bd6c66fdcc01705a78c66af07
#
_entry.id   18edd73bd6c66fdcc01705a78c66af07
#
_cell.length_a   1.000
_cell.length_b   1.000
_cell.length_c   1.000
_cell.angle_alpha   90.00
_cell.angle_beta   90.00
_cell.angle_gamma   90.00
#
_symmetry.space_group_name_H-M   'P 1'
#
loop_
_entity.id
_entity.type
_entity.pdbx_description
1 polymer ?
#
loop_
_entity_poly.entity_id
_entity_poly.type
_entity_poly.pdbx_seq_one_letter_code
_entity_poly.pdbx_strand_id
1 'polypeptide(L)'
;MVGKMCGMVVCALVALGGLAAPEAARQGFVVVTDHLVADGRADVSDALQRLIDANPNRTLYFPDGTYLLAKPILTPAHPRRSVDLRLSHYAVLKAAPGWSSPEALVRLGASHPANDIRTIGSNYGLTGGMLDGNGVANGVSIDGGRETRIRDVAIKHVRVGVHVKRGANNGSSDCDILDVNIVGNGATNSIGVLVEGYDNTFTNLRIADVHTGVLLRSGGNCLRNVHPLYTCNYADYGTSCGFNVRASNNFFDFCYSDHFSIGFLEAPGTSGVYHKCFCFWYAPNKGLRHTAFRAEGAFGSIVRDFTVGFCRAEALNTVLEVGKDGGKGVFDNLRVNAREINETACAYRRHLVGKTF
;
A
#
# COMPACT_ATOMS: atom_id res chain seq x y z
N MET A 1 62.64 -4.45 73.10
CA MET A 1 61.26 -4.25 73.22
C MET A 1 60.72 -3.70 71.89
N VAL A 2 60.05 -4.53 71.15
CA VAL A 2 59.61 -4.20 69.79
C VAL A 2 58.11 -3.92 69.82
N GLY A 3 57.76 -2.66 69.52
CA GLY A 3 56.37 -2.23 69.42
C GLY A 3 55.80 -2.57 68.05
N LYS A 4 54.69 -3.37 68.01
CA LYS A 4 53.93 -3.66 66.81
C LYS A 4 52.97 -2.50 66.57
N MET A 5 53.14 -1.79 65.44
CA MET A 5 52.12 -0.93 64.88
C MET A 5 51.14 -1.77 64.06
N CYS A 6 49.89 -1.71 64.44
CA CYS A 6 48.78 -2.30 63.76
C CYS A 6 48.24 -1.31 62.71
N GLY A 7 48.51 -1.58 61.43
CA GLY A 7 48.01 -0.76 60.32
C GLY A 7 46.55 -1.12 60.02
N MET A 8 45.66 -0.19 60.17
CA MET A 8 44.23 -0.29 59.83
C MET A 8 44.10 -0.02 58.31
N VAL A 9 43.80 -1.06 57.52
CA VAL A 9 43.49 -0.91 56.11
C VAL A 9 41.99 -0.49 56.00
N VAL A 10 41.78 0.74 55.61
CA VAL A 10 40.46 1.25 55.24
C VAL A 10 40.18 0.87 53.79
N CYS A 11 39.37 -0.15 53.55
CA CYS A 11 38.84 -0.44 52.24
C CYS A 11 37.77 0.61 51.87
N ALA A 12 38.11 1.53 51.02
CA ALA A 12 37.15 2.42 50.38
C ALA A 12 36.39 1.61 49.31
N LEU A 13 35.11 1.28 49.59
CA LEU A 13 34.20 0.84 48.56
C LEU A 13 33.91 2.00 47.59
N VAL A 14 34.52 1.98 46.43
CA VAL A 14 34.11 2.83 45.31
C VAL A 14 32.86 2.22 44.77
N ALA A 15 31.71 2.81 45.09
CA ALA A 15 30.44 2.53 44.40
C ALA A 15 30.61 2.98 42.93
N LEU A 16 30.84 2.01 42.05
CA LEU A 16 30.69 2.22 40.61
C LEU A 16 29.20 2.52 40.36
N GLY A 17 28.86 3.78 40.50
CA GLY A 17 27.61 4.28 39.93
C GLY A 17 27.66 3.98 38.44
N GLY A 18 26.78 3.09 37.98
CA GLY A 18 26.63 2.82 36.57
C GLY A 18 26.34 4.13 35.87
N LEU A 19 27.32 4.70 35.24
CA LEU A 19 27.13 5.81 34.29
C LEU A 19 26.20 5.28 33.22
N ALA A 20 24.97 5.72 33.23
CA ALA A 20 24.07 5.57 32.07
C ALA A 20 24.89 6.05 30.86
N ALA A 21 25.01 5.21 29.84
CA ALA A 21 25.70 5.58 28.62
C ALA A 21 25.21 6.96 28.20
N PRO A 22 26.08 7.89 27.87
CA PRO A 22 25.67 9.26 27.54
C PRO A 22 24.63 9.20 26.43
N GLU A 23 23.61 10.05 26.50
CA GLU A 23 22.50 10.14 25.56
C GLU A 23 22.97 10.23 24.09
N ALA A 24 24.17 10.74 23.88
CA ALA A 24 24.88 10.74 22.59
C ALA A 24 25.11 9.34 21.98
N ALA A 25 25.20 8.28 22.77
CA ALA A 25 25.38 6.92 22.28
C ALA A 25 24.07 6.31 21.71
N ARG A 26 22.93 6.93 21.96
CA ARG A 26 21.61 6.59 21.37
C ARG A 26 21.26 7.49 20.17
N GLN A 27 22.23 8.12 19.55
CA GLN A 27 22.00 8.96 18.37
C GLN A 27 21.53 8.10 17.20
N GLY A 28 20.27 8.29 16.76
CA GLY A 28 19.66 7.64 15.61
C GLY A 28 18.27 7.06 15.89
N PHE A 29 18.06 6.40 17.01
CA PHE A 29 16.78 5.76 17.33
C PHE A 29 16.19 6.30 18.62
N VAL A 30 14.84 6.50 18.57
CA VAL A 30 14.01 6.63 19.77
C VAL A 30 13.28 5.32 19.93
N VAL A 31 13.57 4.56 20.98
CA VAL A 31 12.89 3.29 21.26
C VAL A 31 11.56 3.58 21.92
N VAL A 32 10.46 3.25 21.24
CA VAL A 32 9.11 3.64 21.65
C VAL A 32 8.71 3.03 22.99
N THR A 33 9.11 1.79 23.27
CA THR A 33 8.81 1.10 24.53
C THR A 33 9.58 1.64 25.76
N ASP A 34 10.56 2.50 25.57
CA ASP A 34 11.17 3.25 26.70
C ASP A 34 10.22 4.34 27.24
N HIS A 35 9.14 4.67 26.50
CA HIS A 35 8.25 5.78 26.78
C HIS A 35 6.77 5.37 26.99
N LEU A 36 6.37 4.19 26.49
CA LEU A 36 5.00 3.68 26.57
C LEU A 36 4.96 2.14 26.54
N VAL A 37 3.84 1.57 26.95
CA VAL A 37 3.64 0.10 27.01
C VAL A 37 2.89 -0.36 25.76
N ALA A 38 3.38 -1.40 25.12
CA ALA A 38 2.80 -2.01 23.90
C ALA A 38 2.11 -3.36 24.21
N ASP A 39 1.16 -3.36 25.15
CA ASP A 39 0.47 -4.59 25.59
C ASP A 39 -0.88 -4.84 24.88
N GLY A 40 -1.31 -3.94 24.00
CA GLY A 40 -2.57 -4.02 23.26
C GLY A 40 -3.83 -3.76 24.08
N ARG A 41 -3.71 -3.25 25.31
CA ARG A 41 -4.83 -3.02 26.24
C ARG A 41 -5.18 -1.55 26.38
N ALA A 42 -4.18 -0.72 26.63
CA ALA A 42 -4.37 0.72 26.79
C ALA A 42 -4.16 1.45 25.47
N ASP A 43 -4.97 2.50 25.23
CA ASP A 43 -4.75 3.43 24.12
C ASP A 43 -3.45 4.22 24.35
N VAL A 44 -2.53 4.11 23.39
CA VAL A 44 -1.25 4.81 23.44
C VAL A 44 -1.16 5.97 22.44
N SER A 45 -2.26 6.31 21.75
CA SER A 45 -2.28 7.31 20.67
C SER A 45 -1.66 8.64 21.09
N ASP A 46 -2.14 9.23 22.19
CA ASP A 46 -1.69 10.56 22.62
C ASP A 46 -0.24 10.55 23.12
N ALA A 47 0.19 9.45 23.76
CA ALA A 47 1.57 9.30 24.22
C ALA A 47 2.52 9.15 23.02
N LEU A 48 2.15 8.34 22.06
CA LEU A 48 2.93 8.12 20.84
C LEU A 48 2.97 9.39 19.98
N GLN A 49 1.85 10.12 19.86
CA GLN A 49 1.83 11.39 19.11
C GLN A 49 2.79 12.41 19.74
N ARG A 50 2.76 12.57 21.07
CA ARG A 50 3.71 13.46 21.78
C ARG A 50 5.15 13.04 21.56
N LEU A 51 5.43 11.74 21.54
CA LEU A 51 6.78 11.23 21.28
C LEU A 51 7.25 11.57 19.87
N ILE A 52 6.39 11.43 18.86
CA ILE A 52 6.69 11.83 17.47
C ILE A 52 6.97 13.32 17.39
N ASP A 53 6.10 14.16 17.97
CA ASP A 53 6.21 15.62 17.90
C ASP A 53 7.46 16.17 18.57
N ALA A 54 7.91 15.49 19.64
CA ALA A 54 9.12 15.84 20.40
C ALA A 54 10.43 15.39 19.71
N ASN A 55 10.36 14.51 18.71
CA ASN A 55 11.53 13.90 18.09
C ASN A 55 11.59 14.12 16.56
N PRO A 56 11.59 15.37 16.07
CA PRO A 56 11.72 15.65 14.64
C PRO A 56 13.08 15.18 14.12
N ASN A 57 13.11 14.74 12.86
CA ASN A 57 14.30 14.26 12.15
C ASN A 57 14.97 13.05 12.83
N ARG A 58 14.14 12.19 13.45
CA ARG A 58 14.62 10.98 14.12
C ARG A 58 13.89 9.76 13.57
N THR A 59 14.51 8.62 13.75
CA THR A 59 13.87 7.31 13.57
C THR A 59 13.27 6.88 14.90
N LEU A 60 11.97 6.55 14.89
CA LEU A 60 11.28 5.92 16.00
C LEU A 60 11.24 4.42 15.75
N TYR A 61 11.83 3.65 16.66
CA TYR A 61 11.83 2.19 16.60
C TYR A 61 10.76 1.61 17.51
N PHE A 62 9.90 0.78 16.95
CA PHE A 62 8.81 0.08 17.62
C PHE A 62 9.22 -1.38 17.86
N PRO A 63 9.65 -1.77 19.05
CA PRO A 63 9.87 -3.17 19.41
C PRO A 63 8.59 -4.00 19.29
N ASP A 64 8.73 -5.33 19.38
CA ASP A 64 7.60 -6.27 19.38
C ASP A 64 6.55 -5.87 20.41
N GLY A 65 5.28 -6.02 20.04
CA GLY A 65 4.14 -5.68 20.88
C GLY A 65 2.97 -5.13 20.08
N THR A 66 1.86 -4.89 20.76
CA THR A 66 0.66 -4.30 20.18
C THR A 66 0.45 -2.90 20.73
N TYR A 67 0.50 -1.92 19.85
CA TYR A 67 0.25 -0.51 20.12
C TYR A 67 -1.19 -0.19 19.77
N LEU A 68 -2.08 -0.18 20.76
CA LEU A 68 -3.51 0.09 20.56
C LEU A 68 -3.73 1.58 20.34
N LEU A 69 -4.42 1.93 19.24
CA LEU A 69 -4.61 3.30 18.79
C LEU A 69 -6.12 3.64 18.70
N ALA A 70 -6.58 4.59 19.49
CA ALA A 70 -7.92 5.17 19.35
C ALA A 70 -7.95 6.37 18.41
N LYS A 71 -6.78 6.93 18.07
CA LYS A 71 -6.59 8.08 17.17
C LYS A 71 -5.46 7.83 16.18
N PRO A 72 -5.50 8.47 14.99
CA PRO A 72 -4.42 8.40 14.01
C PRO A 72 -3.08 8.87 14.57
N ILE A 73 -2.01 8.26 14.07
CA ILE A 73 -0.64 8.77 14.25
C ILE A 73 -0.31 9.66 13.06
N LEU A 74 0.06 10.90 13.35
CA LEU A 74 0.31 11.92 12.35
C LEU A 74 1.77 12.33 12.39
N THR A 75 2.51 12.07 11.33
CA THR A 75 3.88 12.61 11.25
C THR A 75 3.85 14.13 10.98
N PRO A 76 4.88 14.89 11.37
CA PRO A 76 4.90 16.34 11.22
C PRO A 76 4.64 16.78 9.78
N ALA A 77 3.81 17.82 9.59
CA ALA A 77 3.48 18.35 8.27
C ALA A 77 4.70 19.01 7.58
N HIS A 78 5.53 19.70 8.36
CA HIS A 78 6.70 20.39 7.81
C HIS A 78 7.79 19.38 7.44
N PRO A 79 8.26 19.30 6.17
CA PRO A 79 9.18 18.26 5.72
C PRO A 79 10.54 18.26 6.45
N ARG A 80 11.02 19.42 6.91
CA ARG A 80 12.25 19.50 7.74
C ARG A 80 12.08 18.94 9.15
N ARG A 81 10.90 18.46 9.49
CA ARG A 81 10.58 17.78 10.75
C ARG A 81 10.10 16.36 10.50
N SER A 82 10.41 15.81 9.35
CA SER A 82 10.04 14.44 8.98
C SER A 82 10.54 13.42 10.01
N VAL A 83 9.85 12.29 10.11
CA VAL A 83 10.25 11.15 10.95
C VAL A 83 10.21 9.86 10.14
N ASP A 84 11.04 8.91 10.55
CA ASP A 84 11.07 7.55 10.02
C ASP A 84 10.52 6.60 11.08
N LEU A 85 9.46 5.86 10.77
CA LEU A 85 8.81 4.89 11.65
C LEU A 85 9.30 3.50 11.30
N ARG A 86 10.03 2.84 12.19
CA ARG A 86 10.53 1.47 12.01
C ARG A 86 9.91 0.52 13.00
N LEU A 87 9.17 -0.43 12.48
CA LEU A 87 8.51 -1.46 13.27
C LEU A 87 9.34 -2.75 13.18
N SER A 88 9.53 -3.42 14.32
CA SER A 88 10.01 -4.79 14.30
C SER A 88 8.96 -5.70 13.61
N HIS A 89 9.35 -6.90 13.23
CA HIS A 89 8.47 -7.81 12.49
C HIS A 89 7.17 -8.13 13.24
N TYR A 90 7.19 -8.16 14.57
CA TYR A 90 6.03 -8.47 15.43
C TYR A 90 5.44 -7.24 16.13
N ALA A 91 5.84 -6.03 15.73
CA ALA A 91 5.18 -4.81 16.17
C ALA A 91 3.88 -4.60 15.41
N VAL A 92 2.79 -4.34 16.12
CA VAL A 92 1.45 -4.14 15.54
C VAL A 92 0.90 -2.78 15.98
N LEU A 93 0.65 -1.87 15.05
CA LEU A 93 -0.19 -0.69 15.27
C LEU A 93 -1.64 -1.09 15.00
N LYS A 94 -2.49 -1.11 16.02
CA LYS A 94 -3.84 -1.66 15.93
C LYS A 94 -4.91 -0.61 16.24
N ALA A 95 -5.92 -0.49 15.37
CA ALA A 95 -7.09 0.34 15.65
C ALA A 95 -7.88 -0.18 16.85
N ALA A 96 -8.22 0.70 17.79
CA ALA A 96 -9.10 0.38 18.88
C ALA A 96 -10.54 0.09 18.39
N PRO A 97 -11.35 -0.71 19.10
CA PRO A 97 -12.71 -1.05 18.67
C PRO A 97 -13.63 0.16 18.43
N GLY A 98 -13.39 1.29 19.07
CA GLY A 98 -14.16 2.53 18.89
C GLY A 98 -13.63 3.49 17.83
N TRP A 99 -12.76 3.04 16.94
CA TRP A 99 -12.17 3.89 15.90
C TRP A 99 -13.24 4.56 15.03
N SER A 100 -13.20 5.89 14.94
CA SER A 100 -14.14 6.68 14.14
C SER A 100 -13.47 7.69 13.21
N SER A 101 -12.14 7.77 13.21
CA SER A 101 -11.42 8.72 12.34
C SER A 101 -11.52 8.32 10.87
N PRO A 102 -11.78 9.27 9.95
CA PRO A 102 -11.66 9.05 8.52
C PRO A 102 -10.20 8.94 8.06
N GLU A 103 -9.24 9.41 8.86
CA GLU A 103 -7.82 9.33 8.56
C GLU A 103 -7.30 7.89 8.75
N ALA A 104 -6.20 7.56 8.07
CA ALA A 104 -5.53 6.27 8.22
C ALA A 104 -4.90 6.13 9.62
N LEU A 105 -4.63 4.88 10.05
CA LEU A 105 -3.88 4.61 11.29
C LEU A 105 -2.59 5.41 11.38
N VAL A 106 -1.89 5.50 10.22
CA VAL A 106 -0.67 6.29 10.10
C VAL A 106 -0.81 7.24 8.91
N ARG A 107 -0.61 8.54 9.13
CA ARG A 107 -0.47 9.52 8.06
C ARG A 107 0.97 10.00 7.99
N LEU A 108 1.58 9.81 6.83
CA LEU A 108 2.94 10.26 6.51
C LEU A 108 2.87 11.62 5.82
N GLY A 109 3.44 12.64 6.44
CA GLY A 109 3.37 14.02 5.99
C GLY A 109 2.02 14.68 6.23
N ALA A 110 1.86 15.86 5.71
CA ALA A 110 0.60 16.58 5.51
C ALA A 110 0.83 17.65 4.46
N SER A 111 -0.25 18.18 3.87
CA SER A 111 -0.16 19.32 2.95
C SER A 111 0.53 20.50 3.62
N HIS A 112 1.67 20.91 3.09
CA HIS A 112 2.47 22.01 3.61
C HIS A 112 3.15 22.81 2.46
N PRO A 113 3.22 24.14 2.51
CA PRO A 113 3.83 24.96 1.44
C PRO A 113 5.31 24.63 1.17
N ALA A 114 6.03 24.11 2.16
CA ALA A 114 7.42 23.71 2.02
C ALA A 114 7.61 22.30 1.41
N ASN A 115 6.55 21.56 1.06
CA ASN A 115 6.66 20.26 0.40
C ASN A 115 7.10 20.49 -1.05
N ASP A 116 8.40 20.34 -1.28
CA ASP A 116 9.07 20.49 -2.56
C ASP A 116 10.28 19.55 -2.61
N ILE A 117 10.61 19.03 -3.79
CA ILE A 117 11.75 18.11 -4.00
C ILE A 117 13.09 18.72 -3.57
N ARG A 118 13.19 20.03 -3.49
CA ARG A 118 14.41 20.74 -3.07
C ARG A 118 14.48 20.95 -1.56
N THR A 119 13.40 20.64 -0.83
CA THR A 119 13.37 20.81 0.63
C THR A 119 14.01 19.62 1.30
N ILE A 120 15.13 19.83 1.97
CA ILE A 120 15.81 18.79 2.74
C ILE A 120 14.88 18.26 3.84
N GLY A 121 14.81 16.94 3.98
CA GLY A 121 13.98 16.26 4.97
C GLY A 121 12.52 16.06 4.55
N SER A 122 12.20 16.17 3.25
CA SER A 122 10.84 15.94 2.75
C SER A 122 10.42 14.47 2.74
N ASN A 123 11.32 13.53 2.94
CA ASN A 123 11.05 12.11 2.91
C ASN A 123 10.64 11.55 4.29
N TYR A 124 9.48 10.94 4.34
CA TYR A 124 8.99 10.19 5.49
C TYR A 124 9.19 8.69 5.25
N GLY A 125 9.28 7.91 6.31
CA GLY A 125 9.45 6.46 6.22
C GLY A 125 8.45 5.71 7.11
N LEU A 126 7.97 4.56 6.59
CA LEU A 126 7.30 3.51 7.37
C LEU A 126 7.85 2.17 6.91
N THR A 127 8.51 1.45 7.80
CA THR A 127 9.15 0.18 7.47
C THR A 127 8.83 -0.89 8.49
N GLY A 128 8.48 -2.08 8.02
CA GLY A 128 8.29 -3.28 8.83
C GLY A 128 6.95 -3.37 9.56
N GLY A 129 6.78 -4.45 10.31
CA GLY A 129 5.66 -4.69 11.19
C GLY A 129 4.29 -4.81 10.53
N MET A 130 3.26 -4.54 11.31
CA MET A 130 1.87 -4.68 10.91
C MET A 130 1.03 -3.46 11.28
N LEU A 131 0.14 -3.04 10.36
CA LEU A 131 -0.99 -2.16 10.63
C LEU A 131 -2.27 -2.99 10.63
N ASP A 132 -2.98 -3.07 11.76
CA ASP A 132 -4.26 -3.78 11.88
C ASP A 132 -5.40 -2.78 12.01
N GLY A 133 -6.16 -2.60 10.94
CA GLY A 133 -7.31 -1.70 10.90
C GLY A 133 -8.53 -2.18 11.68
N ASN A 134 -8.48 -3.39 12.24
CA ASN A 134 -9.57 -3.99 13.01
C ASN A 134 -10.95 -3.97 12.29
N GLY A 135 -10.94 -4.00 10.96
CA GLY A 135 -12.13 -3.93 10.10
C GLY A 135 -12.71 -2.52 9.92
N VAL A 136 -12.25 -1.51 10.65
CA VAL A 136 -12.88 -0.17 10.71
C VAL A 136 -11.97 0.96 10.23
N ALA A 137 -10.67 0.86 10.36
CA ALA A 137 -9.73 1.91 10.00
C ALA A 137 -9.15 1.73 8.58
N ASN A 138 -8.59 2.80 8.03
CA ASN A 138 -7.68 2.75 6.89
C ASN A 138 -6.25 2.47 7.39
N GLY A 139 -5.39 1.90 6.54
CA GLY A 139 -4.03 1.51 6.92
C GLY A 139 -3.06 2.70 7.01
N VAL A 140 -2.51 3.11 5.88
CA VAL A 140 -1.55 4.22 5.83
C VAL A 140 -1.91 5.21 4.72
N SER A 141 -1.71 6.50 4.99
CA SER A 141 -1.81 7.55 3.98
C SER A 141 -0.50 8.34 3.85
N ILE A 142 -0.22 8.79 2.62
CA ILE A 142 0.83 9.77 2.30
C ILE A 142 0.10 11.05 1.91
N ASP A 143 0.36 12.16 2.60
CA ASP A 143 -0.30 13.44 2.35
C ASP A 143 0.71 14.55 2.11
N GLY A 144 0.94 14.86 0.83
CA GLY A 144 1.95 15.85 0.43
C GLY A 144 3.39 15.43 0.74
N GLY A 145 3.61 14.17 1.08
CA GLY A 145 4.95 13.62 1.29
C GLY A 145 5.62 13.35 -0.04
N ARG A 146 6.80 13.93 -0.25
CA ARG A 146 7.65 13.63 -1.42
C ARG A 146 8.76 12.68 -1.00
N GLU A 147 9.20 11.83 -1.95
CA GLU A 147 10.26 10.82 -1.69
C GLU A 147 9.96 9.93 -0.46
N THR A 148 8.68 9.78 -0.13
CA THR A 148 8.21 9.01 1.02
C THR A 148 8.28 7.52 0.72
N ARG A 149 8.66 6.72 1.72
CA ARG A 149 8.82 5.27 1.55
C ARG A 149 7.93 4.48 2.50
N ILE A 150 7.23 3.49 1.94
CA ILE A 150 6.53 2.45 2.70
C ILE A 150 7.13 1.11 2.26
N ARG A 151 7.70 0.34 3.19
CA ARG A 151 8.41 -0.90 2.85
C ARG A 151 8.19 -2.01 3.88
N ASP A 152 8.08 -3.25 3.39
CA ASP A 152 8.04 -4.47 4.20
C ASP A 152 6.91 -4.47 5.25
N VAL A 153 5.76 -3.85 4.93
CA VAL A 153 4.64 -3.66 5.86
C VAL A 153 3.50 -4.63 5.55
N ALA A 154 2.97 -5.29 6.57
CA ALA A 154 1.71 -6.01 6.49
C ALA A 154 0.55 -5.10 6.93
N ILE A 155 -0.43 -4.86 6.07
CA ILE A 155 -1.61 -4.03 6.35
C ILE A 155 -2.83 -4.95 6.33
N LYS A 156 -3.55 -5.05 7.45
CA LYS A 156 -4.60 -6.05 7.65
C LYS A 156 -5.92 -5.42 8.10
N HIS A 157 -7.03 -6.04 7.66
CA HIS A 157 -8.39 -5.72 8.06
C HIS A 157 -8.73 -4.23 7.90
N VAL A 158 -8.40 -3.67 6.74
CA VAL A 158 -8.54 -2.24 6.45
C VAL A 158 -9.60 -1.97 5.39
N ARG A 159 -10.21 -0.78 5.42
CA ARG A 159 -11.09 -0.34 4.35
C ARG A 159 -10.29 0.17 3.14
N VAL A 160 -9.26 1.00 3.37
CA VAL A 160 -8.28 1.41 2.37
C VAL A 160 -6.90 1.04 2.91
N GLY A 161 -6.13 0.26 2.13
CA GLY A 161 -4.80 -0.19 2.55
C GLY A 161 -3.78 0.94 2.53
N VAL A 162 -3.45 1.41 1.34
CA VAL A 162 -2.53 2.53 1.11
C VAL A 162 -3.28 3.63 0.36
N HIS A 163 -3.24 4.86 0.87
CA HIS A 163 -3.80 6.02 0.20
C HIS A 163 -2.71 7.08 -0.07
N VAL A 164 -2.29 7.20 -1.32
CA VAL A 164 -1.42 8.30 -1.77
C VAL A 164 -2.31 9.47 -2.14
N LYS A 165 -2.47 10.42 -1.21
CA LYS A 165 -3.37 11.57 -1.37
C LYS A 165 -2.79 12.58 -2.36
N ARG A 166 -3.66 13.40 -2.95
CA ARG A 166 -3.22 14.46 -3.85
C ARG A 166 -2.28 15.45 -3.13
N GLY A 167 -2.64 15.91 -1.93
CA GLY A 167 -1.87 16.91 -1.19
C GLY A 167 -1.84 18.29 -1.86
N ALA A 168 -1.11 19.23 -1.25
CA ALA A 168 -0.82 20.55 -1.82
C ALA A 168 0.50 20.52 -2.63
N ASN A 169 0.77 21.55 -3.42
CA ASN A 169 2.03 21.77 -4.15
C ASN A 169 2.49 20.59 -5.02
N ASN A 170 1.65 20.17 -5.97
CA ASN A 170 1.86 19.03 -6.86
C ASN A 170 1.69 17.65 -6.22
N GLY A 171 1.15 17.60 -5.02
CA GLY A 171 0.69 16.35 -4.42
C GLY A 171 1.77 15.51 -3.76
N SER A 172 1.36 14.32 -3.36
CA SER A 172 2.28 13.27 -2.95
C SER A 172 2.89 12.67 -4.21
N SER A 173 4.19 12.81 -4.38
CA SER A 173 4.90 12.33 -5.57
C SER A 173 6.27 11.77 -5.23
N ASP A 174 6.82 11.04 -6.20
CA ASP A 174 8.14 10.41 -6.08
C ASP A 174 8.22 9.45 -4.86
N CYS A 175 7.08 8.85 -4.50
CA CYS A 175 7.00 7.93 -3.37
C CYS A 175 7.23 6.49 -3.82
N ASP A 176 7.89 5.70 -2.96
CA ASP A 176 8.15 4.29 -3.16
C ASP A 176 7.31 3.44 -2.20
N ILE A 177 6.44 2.59 -2.72
CA ILE A 177 5.66 1.61 -1.97
C ILE A 177 6.15 0.21 -2.39
N LEU A 178 6.88 -0.47 -1.51
CA LEU A 178 7.65 -1.66 -1.82
C LEU A 178 7.34 -2.82 -0.87
N ASP A 179 7.16 -4.01 -1.41
CA ASP A 179 7.04 -5.26 -0.63
C ASP A 179 5.93 -5.20 0.44
N VAL A 180 4.74 -4.71 0.06
CA VAL A 180 3.61 -4.50 0.97
C VAL A 180 2.53 -5.56 0.74
N ASN A 181 2.06 -6.18 1.84
CA ASN A 181 0.96 -7.13 1.82
C ASN A 181 -0.29 -6.49 2.44
N ILE A 182 -1.36 -6.37 1.66
CA ILE A 182 -2.62 -5.75 2.07
C ILE A 182 -3.72 -6.80 2.12
N VAL A 183 -4.46 -6.82 3.22
CA VAL A 183 -5.73 -7.56 3.33
C VAL A 183 -6.81 -6.57 3.77
N GLY A 184 -7.84 -6.43 2.96
CA GLY A 184 -8.96 -5.55 3.24
C GLY A 184 -9.91 -6.10 4.30
N ASN A 185 -11.05 -5.45 4.45
CA ASN A 185 -12.13 -5.87 5.33
C ASN A 185 -13.31 -6.54 4.59
N GLY A 186 -13.15 -6.81 3.29
CA GLY A 186 -14.17 -7.46 2.45
C GLY A 186 -15.38 -6.60 2.10
N ALA A 187 -15.43 -5.33 2.50
CA ALA A 187 -16.56 -4.46 2.20
C ALA A 187 -16.57 -4.02 0.72
N THR A 188 -17.77 -3.73 0.17
CA THR A 188 -17.96 -3.29 -1.23
C THR A 188 -17.29 -1.97 -1.58
N ASN A 189 -16.89 -1.18 -0.59
CA ASN A 189 -16.14 0.06 -0.76
C ASN A 189 -14.68 -0.05 -0.34
N SER A 190 -14.18 -1.27 -0.13
CA SER A 190 -12.78 -1.49 0.24
C SER A 190 -11.86 -1.38 -0.97
N ILE A 191 -10.69 -0.75 -0.74
CA ILE A 191 -9.69 -0.49 -1.77
C ILE A 191 -8.32 -0.90 -1.22
N GLY A 192 -7.57 -1.68 -2.01
CA GLY A 192 -6.20 -2.01 -1.63
C GLY A 192 -5.28 -0.79 -1.67
N VAL A 193 -5.18 -0.17 -2.84
CA VAL A 193 -4.35 1.03 -3.05
C VAL A 193 -5.17 2.10 -3.76
N LEU A 194 -5.27 3.29 -3.16
CA LEU A 194 -5.88 4.48 -3.75
C LEU A 194 -4.80 5.52 -4.05
N VAL A 195 -4.69 5.95 -5.32
CA VAL A 195 -3.65 6.86 -5.78
C VAL A 195 -4.25 8.11 -6.39
N GLU A 196 -3.99 9.24 -5.75
CA GLU A 196 -4.37 10.58 -6.19
C GLU A 196 -3.13 11.49 -6.38
N GLY A 197 -1.94 10.98 -6.01
CA GLY A 197 -0.63 11.60 -6.22
C GLY A 197 0.03 11.15 -7.52
N TYR A 198 1.11 11.78 -7.93
CA TYR A 198 1.77 11.62 -9.23
C TYR A 198 3.14 10.96 -9.09
N ASP A 199 3.60 10.31 -10.16
CA ASP A 199 4.99 9.84 -10.33
C ASP A 199 5.46 8.89 -9.21
N ASN A 200 4.53 8.08 -8.66
CA ASN A 200 4.83 7.15 -7.58
C ASN A 200 5.12 5.75 -8.14
N THR A 201 5.94 5.00 -7.41
CA THR A 201 6.31 3.62 -7.74
C THR A 201 5.71 2.63 -6.74
N PHE A 202 5.05 1.60 -7.28
CA PHE A 202 4.47 0.50 -6.52
C PHE A 202 5.09 -0.81 -6.97
N THR A 203 5.81 -1.51 -6.09
CA THR A 203 6.54 -2.73 -6.47
C THR A 203 6.29 -3.86 -5.46
N ASN A 204 6.03 -5.07 -5.99
CA ASN A 204 5.82 -6.29 -5.20
C ASN A 204 4.67 -6.18 -4.17
N LEU A 205 3.50 -5.73 -4.59
CA LEU A 205 2.34 -5.67 -3.71
C LEU A 205 1.46 -6.92 -3.85
N ARG A 206 1.02 -7.47 -2.73
CA ARG A 206 -0.03 -8.50 -2.65
C ARG A 206 -1.24 -7.90 -1.97
N ILE A 207 -2.40 -8.00 -2.62
CA ILE A 207 -3.63 -7.36 -2.15
C ILE A 207 -4.74 -8.41 -2.15
N ALA A 208 -5.45 -8.57 -1.04
CA ALA A 208 -6.56 -9.50 -0.92
C ALA A 208 -7.73 -8.90 -0.13
N ASP A 209 -8.89 -9.53 -0.17
CA ASP A 209 -10.11 -9.14 0.56
C ASP A 209 -10.51 -7.69 0.36
N VAL A 210 -10.39 -7.19 -0.87
CA VAL A 210 -10.83 -5.86 -1.27
C VAL A 210 -11.77 -5.94 -2.48
N HIS A 211 -12.69 -4.99 -2.57
CA HIS A 211 -13.59 -4.88 -3.73
C HIS A 211 -12.88 -4.25 -4.96
N THR A 212 -11.98 -3.30 -4.72
CA THR A 212 -11.11 -2.73 -5.75
C THR A 212 -9.64 -2.93 -5.34
N GLY A 213 -8.86 -3.61 -6.17
CA GLY A 213 -7.44 -3.85 -5.91
C GLY A 213 -6.66 -2.54 -5.88
N VAL A 214 -6.60 -1.85 -7.02
CA VAL A 214 -5.92 -0.56 -7.19
C VAL A 214 -6.86 0.43 -7.89
N LEU A 215 -7.00 1.63 -7.32
CA LEU A 215 -7.72 2.74 -7.92
C LEU A 215 -6.76 3.91 -8.21
N LEU A 216 -6.51 4.18 -9.50
CA LEU A 216 -5.65 5.28 -9.95
C LEU A 216 -6.50 6.46 -10.42
N ARG A 217 -6.40 7.59 -9.71
CA ARG A 217 -7.06 8.87 -10.06
C ARG A 217 -6.08 9.92 -10.58
N SER A 218 -4.82 9.54 -10.75
CA SER A 218 -3.73 10.40 -11.19
C SER A 218 -2.80 9.64 -12.14
N GLY A 219 -1.97 10.36 -12.88
CA GLY A 219 -1.04 9.80 -13.88
C GLY A 219 0.41 9.74 -13.39
N GLY A 220 1.29 9.25 -14.25
CA GLY A 220 2.73 9.16 -14.01
C GLY A 220 3.15 8.00 -13.11
N ASN A 221 2.20 7.21 -12.60
CA ASN A 221 2.52 6.15 -11.64
C ASN A 221 3.00 4.88 -12.34
N CYS A 222 3.98 4.22 -11.75
CA CYS A 222 4.53 2.94 -12.21
C CYS A 222 4.17 1.82 -11.24
N LEU A 223 3.50 0.78 -11.75
CA LEU A 223 3.12 -0.41 -11.01
C LEU A 223 3.86 -1.61 -11.54
N ARG A 224 4.63 -2.30 -10.70
CA ARG A 224 5.40 -3.48 -11.06
C ARG A 224 5.13 -4.62 -10.10
N ASN A 225 4.74 -5.79 -10.64
CA ASN A 225 4.42 -6.98 -9.85
C ASN A 225 3.40 -6.70 -8.75
N VAL A 226 2.33 -5.98 -9.09
CA VAL A 226 1.21 -5.72 -8.21
C VAL A 226 0.12 -6.75 -8.49
N HIS A 227 -0.29 -7.46 -7.44
CA HIS A 227 -1.19 -8.60 -7.54
C HIS A 227 -2.39 -8.47 -6.60
N PRO A 228 -3.52 -7.93 -7.06
CA PRO A 228 -4.79 -8.03 -6.38
C PRO A 228 -5.47 -9.38 -6.62
N LEU A 229 -6.00 -9.98 -5.54
CA LEU A 229 -6.79 -11.21 -5.51
C LEU A 229 -8.17 -10.93 -4.91
N TYR A 230 -9.24 -11.28 -5.62
CA TYR A 230 -10.61 -11.20 -5.12
C TYR A 230 -10.98 -12.44 -4.32
N THR A 231 -11.30 -12.26 -3.06
CA THR A 231 -11.72 -13.32 -2.13
C THR A 231 -13.00 -12.95 -1.36
N CYS A 232 -13.62 -11.82 -1.72
CA CYS A 232 -14.80 -11.27 -1.05
C CYS A 232 -16.11 -11.98 -1.43
N ASN A 233 -17.22 -11.47 -0.94
CA ASN A 233 -18.54 -12.02 -1.17
C ASN A 233 -18.97 -11.87 -2.66
N TYR A 234 -19.41 -12.96 -3.26
CA TYR A 234 -19.89 -13.00 -4.64
C TYR A 234 -21.14 -12.14 -4.92
N ALA A 235 -21.89 -11.73 -3.91
CA ALA A 235 -23.04 -10.83 -4.09
C ALA A 235 -22.65 -9.52 -4.78
N ASP A 236 -21.47 -8.99 -4.49
CA ASP A 236 -20.95 -7.73 -5.01
C ASP A 236 -19.90 -7.93 -6.12
N TYR A 237 -19.71 -9.18 -6.53
CA TYR A 237 -18.68 -9.57 -7.48
C TYR A 237 -18.74 -8.79 -8.79
N GLY A 238 -19.93 -8.59 -9.35
CA GLY A 238 -20.14 -7.98 -10.68
C GLY A 238 -19.56 -6.58 -10.86
N THR A 239 -19.29 -5.86 -9.77
CA THR A 239 -18.68 -4.53 -9.76
C THR A 239 -17.24 -4.53 -9.25
N SER A 240 -16.71 -5.70 -8.88
CA SER A 240 -15.33 -5.82 -8.40
C SER A 240 -14.32 -5.58 -9.51
N CYS A 241 -13.18 -4.94 -9.17
CA CYS A 241 -12.18 -4.55 -10.15
C CYS A 241 -10.75 -4.72 -9.61
N GLY A 242 -9.88 -5.38 -10.38
CA GLY A 242 -8.48 -5.52 -10.03
C GLY A 242 -7.73 -4.19 -10.11
N PHE A 243 -7.77 -3.55 -11.29
CA PHE A 243 -7.15 -2.25 -11.54
C PHE A 243 -8.16 -1.29 -12.17
N ASN A 244 -8.55 -0.26 -11.45
CA ASN A 244 -9.48 0.77 -11.89
C ASN A 244 -8.70 2.05 -12.22
N VAL A 245 -8.52 2.32 -13.52
CA VAL A 245 -7.66 3.38 -14.04
C VAL A 245 -8.52 4.54 -14.51
N ARG A 246 -8.42 5.67 -13.81
CA ARG A 246 -9.22 6.88 -14.02
C ARG A 246 -8.40 8.07 -14.54
N ALA A 247 -7.10 7.87 -14.81
CA ALA A 247 -6.20 8.88 -15.34
C ALA A 247 -5.20 8.25 -16.30
N SER A 248 -4.74 9.02 -17.29
CA SER A 248 -3.80 8.57 -18.30
C SER A 248 -2.34 8.55 -17.80
N ASN A 249 -1.45 7.99 -18.62
CA ASN A 249 0.00 7.95 -18.41
C ASN A 249 0.44 7.12 -17.20
N ASN A 250 -0.29 6.06 -16.87
CA ASN A 250 0.16 5.07 -15.89
C ASN A 250 0.81 3.86 -16.60
N PHE A 251 1.78 3.25 -15.93
CA PHE A 251 2.60 2.17 -16.46
C PHE A 251 2.45 0.91 -15.61
N PHE A 252 2.14 -0.21 -16.24
CA PHE A 252 1.93 -1.51 -15.59
C PHE A 252 2.90 -2.52 -16.18
N ASP A 253 3.75 -3.12 -15.36
CA ASP A 253 4.68 -4.18 -15.74
C ASP A 253 4.52 -5.38 -14.82
N PHE A 254 4.27 -6.57 -15.38
CA PHE A 254 4.04 -7.81 -14.62
C PHE A 254 2.89 -7.74 -13.60
N CYS A 255 1.94 -6.84 -13.76
CA CYS A 255 0.78 -6.76 -12.88
C CYS A 255 -0.25 -7.80 -13.25
N TYR A 256 -0.88 -8.45 -12.26
CA TYR A 256 -1.94 -9.37 -12.57
C TYR A 256 -3.13 -9.28 -11.63
N SER A 257 -4.32 -9.40 -12.22
CA SER A 257 -5.60 -9.42 -11.53
C SER A 257 -6.08 -10.85 -11.38
N ASP A 258 -6.32 -11.27 -10.15
CA ASP A 258 -6.79 -12.61 -9.84
C ASP A 258 -8.25 -12.57 -9.38
N HIS A 259 -9.10 -13.22 -10.14
CA HIS A 259 -10.51 -13.51 -9.82
C HIS A 259 -11.44 -12.29 -9.60
N PHE A 260 -11.10 -11.10 -10.05
CA PHE A 260 -12.05 -9.97 -10.09
C PHE A 260 -13.01 -10.09 -11.26
N SER A 261 -14.22 -9.52 -11.15
CA SER A 261 -15.16 -9.44 -12.29
C SER A 261 -14.53 -8.71 -13.48
N ILE A 262 -13.82 -7.61 -13.21
CA ILE A 262 -13.07 -6.86 -14.21
C ILE A 262 -11.59 -6.85 -13.78
N GLY A 263 -10.71 -7.35 -14.65
CA GLY A 263 -9.27 -7.34 -14.40
C GLY A 263 -8.68 -5.94 -14.44
N PHE A 264 -8.77 -5.29 -15.60
CA PHE A 264 -8.35 -3.91 -15.82
C PHE A 264 -9.51 -3.11 -16.40
N LEU A 265 -9.81 -1.95 -15.78
CA LEU A 265 -10.87 -1.03 -16.19
C LEU A 265 -10.27 0.34 -16.46
N GLU A 266 -10.43 0.85 -17.66
CA GLU A 266 -10.11 2.24 -18.02
C GLU A 266 -11.37 3.09 -18.15
N ALA A 267 -11.37 4.25 -17.48
CA ALA A 267 -12.41 5.25 -17.63
C ALA A 267 -12.36 5.90 -19.03
N PRO A 268 -13.46 6.52 -19.49
CA PRO A 268 -13.46 7.22 -20.78
C PRO A 268 -12.36 8.27 -20.88
N GLY A 269 -11.61 8.26 -22.00
CA GLY A 269 -10.55 9.23 -22.28
C GLY A 269 -9.23 8.97 -21.53
N THR A 270 -9.12 7.82 -20.84
CA THR A 270 -7.85 7.41 -20.24
C THR A 270 -7.04 6.51 -21.17
N SER A 271 -5.74 6.48 -20.96
CA SER A 271 -4.82 5.56 -21.65
C SER A 271 -3.61 5.26 -20.78
N GLY A 272 -3.08 4.05 -20.90
CA GLY A 272 -1.91 3.58 -20.16
C GLY A 272 -1.02 2.65 -21.00
N VAL A 273 0.06 2.18 -20.38
CA VAL A 273 0.95 1.16 -20.96
C VAL A 273 0.91 -0.06 -20.06
N TYR A 274 0.55 -1.22 -20.64
CA TYR A 274 0.43 -2.49 -19.95
C TYR A 274 1.36 -3.50 -20.63
N HIS A 275 2.36 -3.95 -19.89
CA HIS A 275 3.35 -4.87 -20.40
C HIS A 275 3.40 -6.14 -19.54
N LYS A 276 3.29 -7.30 -20.17
CA LYS A 276 3.29 -8.63 -19.53
C LYS A 276 2.28 -8.76 -18.40
N CYS A 277 1.15 -8.06 -18.50
CA CYS A 277 0.09 -8.13 -17.52
C CYS A 277 -0.77 -9.39 -17.71
N PHE A 278 -1.47 -9.78 -16.67
CA PHE A 278 -2.17 -11.03 -16.61
C PHE A 278 -3.51 -10.92 -15.89
N CYS A 279 -4.53 -11.64 -16.39
CA CYS A 279 -5.79 -11.87 -15.68
C CYS A 279 -6.02 -13.36 -15.51
N PHE A 280 -6.44 -13.77 -14.31
CA PHE A 280 -6.67 -15.17 -14.01
C PHE A 280 -7.97 -15.39 -13.25
N TRP A 281 -8.70 -16.46 -13.62
CA TRP A 281 -9.88 -16.94 -12.93
C TRP A 281 -9.71 -18.41 -12.62
N TYR A 282 -9.58 -18.76 -11.34
CA TYR A 282 -9.37 -20.13 -10.88
C TYR A 282 -10.66 -20.93 -10.70
N ALA A 283 -11.82 -20.26 -10.67
CA ALA A 283 -13.13 -20.87 -10.53
C ALA A 283 -14.04 -20.54 -11.72
N PRO A 284 -15.08 -21.36 -12.01
CA PRO A 284 -16.10 -21.04 -12.98
C PRO A 284 -16.84 -19.75 -12.62
N ASN A 285 -17.31 -19.02 -13.63
CA ASN A 285 -17.98 -17.74 -13.42
C ASN A 285 -19.39 -17.84 -12.79
N LYS A 286 -19.99 -19.03 -12.72
CA LYS A 286 -21.31 -19.28 -12.12
C LYS A 286 -22.41 -18.31 -12.64
N GLY A 287 -22.37 -17.96 -13.93
CA GLY A 287 -23.27 -16.98 -14.54
C GLY A 287 -22.84 -15.52 -14.36
N LEU A 288 -21.69 -15.26 -13.77
CA LEU A 288 -21.12 -13.92 -13.62
C LEU A 288 -20.21 -13.59 -14.80
N ARG A 289 -20.06 -12.31 -15.11
CA ARG A 289 -19.18 -11.87 -16.19
C ARG A 289 -17.72 -11.77 -15.69
N HIS A 290 -16.80 -12.33 -16.48
CA HIS A 290 -15.36 -12.13 -16.34
C HIS A 290 -14.86 -11.30 -17.51
N THR A 291 -14.31 -10.12 -17.27
CA THR A 291 -13.76 -9.24 -18.29
C THR A 291 -12.28 -8.96 -17.99
N ALA A 292 -11.39 -9.36 -18.87
CA ALA A 292 -9.97 -9.16 -18.62
C ALA A 292 -9.55 -7.70 -18.76
N PHE A 293 -9.98 -7.03 -19.83
CA PHE A 293 -9.71 -5.61 -20.04
C PHE A 293 -10.96 -4.91 -20.55
N ARG A 294 -11.37 -3.83 -19.88
CA ARG A 294 -12.51 -2.99 -20.29
C ARG A 294 -12.04 -1.54 -20.44
N ALA A 295 -12.25 -0.95 -21.62
CA ALA A 295 -12.19 0.48 -21.85
C ALA A 295 -13.62 1.04 -21.97
N GLU A 296 -14.03 1.92 -21.06
CA GLU A 296 -15.41 2.51 -21.07
C GLU A 296 -15.60 3.54 -22.20
N GLY A 297 -14.54 3.95 -22.88
CA GLY A 297 -14.53 4.83 -24.05
C GLY A 297 -13.83 4.21 -25.24
N ALA A 298 -13.31 5.06 -26.13
CA ALA A 298 -12.42 4.63 -27.21
C ALA A 298 -11.10 4.09 -26.61
N PHE A 299 -10.60 2.98 -27.19
CA PHE A 299 -9.39 2.36 -26.68
C PHE A 299 -8.14 3.13 -27.13
N GLY A 300 -7.37 3.67 -26.19
CA GLY A 300 -6.17 4.50 -26.45
C GLY A 300 -4.87 3.93 -25.89
N SER A 301 -4.91 2.80 -25.22
CA SER A 301 -3.79 2.23 -24.48
C SER A 301 -2.88 1.35 -25.34
N ILE A 302 -1.66 1.14 -24.84
CA ILE A 302 -0.71 0.16 -25.38
C ILE A 302 -0.70 -1.04 -24.44
N VAL A 303 -1.20 -2.18 -24.92
CA VAL A 303 -1.21 -3.45 -24.19
C VAL A 303 -0.37 -4.46 -24.95
N ARG A 304 0.68 -4.98 -24.32
CA ARG A 304 1.60 -5.95 -24.95
C ARG A 304 1.87 -7.14 -24.04
N ASP A 305 2.02 -8.31 -24.66
CA ASP A 305 2.31 -9.58 -23.98
C ASP A 305 1.28 -9.91 -22.89
N PHE A 306 0.02 -9.69 -23.19
CA PHE A 306 -1.06 -9.85 -22.23
C PHE A 306 -1.54 -11.31 -22.18
N THR A 307 -1.70 -11.88 -20.99
CA THR A 307 -2.17 -13.24 -20.81
C THR A 307 -3.49 -13.27 -20.06
N VAL A 308 -4.43 -14.10 -20.54
CA VAL A 308 -5.73 -14.31 -19.89
C VAL A 308 -5.90 -15.81 -19.65
N GLY A 309 -6.17 -16.17 -18.40
CA GLY A 309 -6.45 -17.54 -17.99
C GLY A 309 -7.87 -17.68 -17.43
N PHE A 310 -8.78 -18.30 -18.19
CA PHE A 310 -10.10 -18.68 -17.72
C PHE A 310 -10.09 -20.10 -17.18
N CYS A 311 -10.75 -20.35 -16.05
CA CYS A 311 -10.96 -21.70 -15.55
C CYS A 311 -11.73 -22.56 -16.57
N ARG A 312 -12.76 -21.96 -17.19
CA ARG A 312 -13.55 -22.52 -18.30
C ARG A 312 -13.83 -21.49 -19.36
N ALA A 313 -13.99 -21.94 -20.60
CA ALA A 313 -14.51 -21.09 -21.66
C ALA A 313 -16.03 -20.99 -21.54
N GLU A 314 -16.51 -19.83 -21.14
CA GLU A 314 -17.93 -19.54 -20.94
C GLU A 314 -18.34 -18.30 -21.74
N ALA A 315 -19.61 -18.25 -22.17
CA ALA A 315 -20.14 -17.19 -23.04
C ALA A 315 -20.01 -15.78 -22.45
N LEU A 316 -20.01 -15.65 -21.12
CA LEU A 316 -19.88 -14.38 -20.41
C LEU A 316 -18.43 -13.92 -20.23
N ASN A 317 -17.44 -14.74 -20.60
CA ASN A 317 -16.04 -14.37 -20.51
C ASN A 317 -15.65 -13.46 -21.68
N THR A 318 -15.04 -12.34 -21.37
CA THR A 318 -14.62 -11.32 -22.35
C THR A 318 -13.14 -10.99 -22.15
N VAL A 319 -12.37 -10.97 -23.21
CA VAL A 319 -10.95 -10.60 -23.17
C VAL A 319 -10.79 -9.09 -23.25
N LEU A 320 -11.41 -8.46 -24.26
CA LEU A 320 -11.41 -7.02 -24.45
C LEU A 320 -12.82 -6.51 -24.70
N GLU A 321 -13.26 -5.55 -23.91
CA GLU A 321 -14.52 -4.83 -24.10
C GLU A 321 -14.22 -3.33 -24.31
N VAL A 322 -14.74 -2.75 -25.40
CA VAL A 322 -14.54 -1.34 -25.73
C VAL A 322 -15.89 -0.66 -25.83
N GLY A 323 -16.06 0.44 -25.07
CA GLY A 323 -17.34 1.15 -24.97
C GLY A 323 -17.70 2.01 -26.19
N LYS A 324 -16.71 2.39 -27.02
CA LYS A 324 -16.91 3.12 -28.28
C LYS A 324 -15.97 2.59 -29.34
N ASP A 325 -16.45 2.52 -30.56
CA ASP A 325 -15.60 2.21 -31.70
C ASP A 325 -14.57 3.32 -31.92
N GLY A 326 -13.39 2.91 -32.39
CA GLY A 326 -12.27 3.81 -32.65
C GLY A 326 -11.28 3.90 -31.49
N GLY A 327 -10.26 4.69 -31.71
CA GLY A 327 -9.11 4.84 -30.84
C GLY A 327 -7.80 4.57 -31.57
N LYS A 328 -6.68 4.83 -30.90
CA LYS A 328 -5.32 4.59 -31.44
C LYS A 328 -4.56 3.57 -30.59
N GLY A 329 -5.29 2.77 -29.81
CA GLY A 329 -4.69 1.78 -28.92
C GLY A 329 -4.13 0.57 -29.68
N VAL A 330 -3.20 -0.11 -29.03
CA VAL A 330 -2.57 -1.33 -29.52
C VAL A 330 -2.79 -2.44 -28.51
N PHE A 331 -3.31 -3.58 -28.97
CA PHE A 331 -3.42 -4.80 -28.16
C PHE A 331 -2.65 -5.91 -28.91
N ASP A 332 -1.44 -6.19 -28.45
CA ASP A 332 -0.47 -7.02 -29.18
C ASP A 332 -0.01 -8.23 -28.34
N ASN A 333 0.29 -9.34 -29.01
CA ASN A 333 0.74 -10.60 -28.42
C ASN A 333 -0.14 -11.10 -27.26
N LEU A 334 -1.44 -11.29 -27.55
CA LEU A 334 -2.40 -11.82 -26.59
C LEU A 334 -2.34 -13.35 -26.51
N ARG A 335 -2.29 -13.88 -25.28
CA ARG A 335 -2.45 -15.31 -24.99
C ARG A 335 -3.74 -15.54 -24.20
N VAL A 336 -4.57 -16.43 -24.68
CA VAL A 336 -5.80 -16.85 -23.97
C VAL A 336 -5.71 -18.35 -23.68
N ASN A 337 -5.78 -18.71 -22.41
CA ASN A 337 -5.80 -20.08 -21.95
C ASN A 337 -7.15 -20.38 -21.30
N ALA A 338 -7.76 -21.50 -21.66
CA ALA A 338 -8.93 -22.04 -20.97
C ALA A 338 -8.76 -23.56 -20.84
N ARG A 339 -9.22 -24.16 -19.75
CA ARG A 339 -9.11 -25.62 -19.56
C ARG A 339 -9.95 -26.38 -20.59
N GLU A 340 -11.12 -25.86 -20.92
CA GLU A 340 -12.01 -26.41 -21.93
C GLU A 340 -12.12 -25.38 -23.06
N ILE A 341 -11.61 -25.72 -24.23
CA ILE A 341 -11.74 -24.88 -25.42
C ILE A 341 -12.99 -25.36 -26.16
N ASN A 342 -14.03 -24.56 -26.15
CA ASN A 342 -15.21 -24.75 -26.98
C ASN A 342 -15.26 -23.67 -28.09
N GLU A 343 -16.27 -23.74 -28.97
CA GLU A 343 -16.45 -22.78 -30.06
C GLU A 343 -16.52 -21.33 -29.57
N THR A 344 -17.02 -21.09 -28.36
CA THR A 344 -17.10 -19.78 -27.75
C THR A 344 -15.70 -19.22 -27.46
N ALA A 345 -14.75 -20.03 -26.99
CA ALA A 345 -13.35 -19.61 -26.81
C ALA A 345 -12.69 -19.21 -28.13
N CYS A 346 -13.07 -19.87 -29.24
CA CYS A 346 -12.61 -19.49 -30.59
C CYS A 346 -13.20 -18.14 -31.04
N ALA A 347 -14.37 -17.76 -30.59
CA ALA A 347 -14.97 -16.45 -30.87
C ALA A 347 -14.15 -15.30 -30.25
N TYR A 348 -13.57 -15.48 -29.06
CA TYR A 348 -12.70 -14.47 -28.44
C TYR A 348 -11.44 -14.20 -29.28
N ARG A 349 -10.82 -15.24 -29.86
CA ARG A 349 -9.69 -15.08 -30.76
C ARG A 349 -10.06 -14.31 -32.02
N ARG A 350 -11.23 -14.53 -32.60
CA ARG A 350 -11.69 -13.84 -33.83
C ARG A 350 -12.02 -12.36 -33.58
N HIS A 351 -12.45 -12.00 -32.38
CA HIS A 351 -12.80 -10.61 -32.06
C HIS A 351 -11.56 -9.71 -31.97
N LEU A 352 -10.41 -10.28 -31.65
CA LEU A 352 -9.13 -9.57 -31.50
C LEU A 352 -8.21 -9.69 -32.72
N VAL A 353 -8.37 -10.75 -33.55
CA VAL A 353 -7.62 -10.94 -34.78
C VAL A 353 -8.24 -10.11 -35.91
N GLY A 354 -7.64 -8.97 -36.22
CA GLY A 354 -7.98 -8.16 -37.37
C GLY A 354 -8.57 -6.76 -37.04
N LYS A 355 -8.64 -6.35 -35.80
CA LYS A 355 -8.87 -4.94 -35.46
C LYS A 355 -7.55 -4.27 -35.12
N THR A 356 -6.98 -3.57 -36.06
CA THR A 356 -6.04 -2.47 -35.80
C THR A 356 -6.89 -1.34 -35.20
N PHE A 357 -6.77 -1.10 -33.93
CA PHE A 357 -7.45 -0.02 -33.26
C PHE A 357 -6.74 1.32 -33.49
#